data_86f2047d4fe6b9e278e46a06055ec3ba
#
_entry.id   86f2047d4fe6b9e278e46a06055ec3ba
#
_cell.length_a   1.000
_cell.length_b   1.000
_cell.length_c   1.000
_cell.angle_alpha   90.00
_cell.angle_beta   90.00
_cell.angle_gamma   90.00
#
_symmetry.space_group_name_H-M   'P 1'
#
loop_
_entity.id
_entity.type
_entity.pdbx_description
1 polymer ?
#
loop_
_entity_poly.entity_id
_entity_poly.type
_entity_poly.pdbx_seq_one_letter_code
_entity_poly.pdbx_strand_id
1 'polypeptide(L)'
;METKEKQKDTKFGYYKKEIDKIITGYIKKKEPVLLYGPSRFALESGGKRIRGILAILGYKIVSNKGINRKIFFASSALEILHLFTLVHDDIMDNADSRRGRPTIRKKWDSNTALLSGDLLVGLAYESLMKADLPQIKNALIEFNKALIEVCEGQAYDKEFEEKDTVSIKEYEMMIQKKTGRLIESSLLIGAILGNAKPKELKALSRYGKMIGRAF
;
A
#
# COMPACT_ATOMS: atom_id res chain seq x y z
N MET A 1 -17.81 26.35 -26.71
CA MET A 1 -17.57 26.91 -25.36
C MET A 1 -17.72 25.77 -24.39
N GLU A 2 -16.59 25.10 -24.09
CA GLU A 2 -16.54 23.98 -23.12
C GLU A 2 -16.53 24.56 -21.70
N THR A 3 -17.57 24.28 -20.96
CA THR A 3 -17.63 24.56 -19.53
C THR A 3 -16.61 23.66 -18.80
N LYS A 4 -15.46 24.24 -18.43
CA LYS A 4 -14.57 23.65 -17.44
C LYS A 4 -15.35 23.57 -16.13
N GLU A 5 -15.94 22.39 -15.84
CA GLU A 5 -16.38 22.05 -14.48
C GLU A 5 -15.20 22.24 -13.53
N LYS A 6 -15.29 23.23 -12.67
CA LYS A 6 -14.43 23.36 -11.50
C LYS A 6 -14.68 22.15 -10.63
N GLN A 7 -13.84 21.12 -10.77
CA GLN A 7 -13.79 19.96 -9.88
C GLN A 7 -13.54 20.52 -8.48
N LYS A 8 -14.59 20.65 -7.67
CA LYS A 8 -14.45 20.95 -6.24
C LYS A 8 -13.51 19.91 -5.68
N ASP A 9 -12.31 20.32 -5.23
CA ASP A 9 -11.35 19.44 -4.59
C ASP A 9 -12.04 18.77 -3.39
N THR A 10 -12.44 17.53 -3.56
CA THR A 10 -13.03 16.77 -2.47
C THR A 10 -11.95 16.54 -1.42
N LYS A 11 -12.34 16.36 -0.17
CA LYS A 11 -11.41 16.06 0.93
C LYS A 11 -10.48 14.88 0.60
N PHE A 12 -10.99 13.87 -0.11
CA PHE A 12 -10.20 12.71 -0.58
C PHE A 12 -9.23 13.10 -1.72
N GLY A 13 -9.61 14.03 -2.59
CA GLY A 13 -8.72 14.61 -3.60
C GLY A 13 -7.51 15.28 -2.98
N TYR A 14 -7.71 16.06 -1.92
CA TYR A 14 -6.62 16.65 -1.14
C TYR A 14 -5.70 15.59 -0.52
N TYR A 15 -6.26 14.56 0.13
CA TYR A 15 -5.45 13.49 0.73
C TYR A 15 -4.61 12.76 -0.32
N LYS A 16 -5.23 12.41 -1.45
CA LYS A 16 -4.53 11.78 -2.58
C LYS A 16 -3.37 12.65 -3.06
N LYS A 17 -3.59 13.95 -3.25
CA LYS A 17 -2.57 14.89 -3.72
C LYS A 17 -1.37 14.98 -2.76
N GLU A 18 -1.60 15.02 -1.45
CA GLU A 18 -0.53 15.06 -0.45
C GLU A 18 0.24 13.73 -0.38
N ILE A 19 -0.44 12.58 -0.51
CA ILE A 19 0.20 11.27 -0.62
C ILE A 19 1.06 11.20 -1.89
N ASP A 20 0.53 11.58 -3.05
CA ASP A 20 1.26 11.58 -4.33
C ASP A 20 2.51 12.47 -4.28
N LYS A 21 2.43 13.62 -3.63
CA LYS A 21 3.56 14.55 -3.41
C LYS A 21 4.71 13.89 -2.63
N ILE A 22 4.39 13.13 -1.58
CA ILE A 22 5.40 12.42 -0.78
C ILE A 22 6.01 11.29 -1.60
N ILE A 23 5.18 10.47 -2.24
CA ILE A 23 5.61 9.34 -3.06
C ILE A 23 6.56 9.80 -4.17
N THR A 24 6.18 10.82 -4.93
CA THR A 24 7.03 11.36 -6.01
C THR A 24 8.29 12.05 -5.48
N GLY A 25 8.29 12.50 -4.23
CA GLY A 25 9.45 13.09 -3.58
C GLY A 25 10.63 12.12 -3.38
N TYR A 26 10.35 10.81 -3.23
CA TYR A 26 11.39 9.78 -3.02
C TYR A 26 12.27 9.53 -4.24
N ILE A 27 11.81 9.88 -5.43
CA ILE A 27 12.40 9.46 -6.72
C ILE A 27 12.98 10.61 -7.55
N LYS A 28 13.12 11.81 -6.94
CA LYS A 28 13.74 12.95 -7.62
C LYS A 28 15.23 12.67 -7.85
N LYS A 29 15.61 12.56 -9.15
CA LYS A 29 17.00 12.45 -9.66
C LYS A 29 17.98 11.75 -8.71
N LYS A 30 17.84 10.43 -8.58
CA LYS A 30 18.74 9.59 -7.78
C LYS A 30 19.46 8.59 -8.67
N GLU A 31 20.65 8.21 -8.28
CA GLU A 31 21.48 7.19 -8.91
C GLU A 31 21.49 5.90 -8.06
N PRO A 32 21.69 4.74 -8.66
CA PRO A 32 21.88 4.51 -10.09
C PRO A 32 20.58 4.56 -10.91
N VAL A 33 20.63 5.03 -12.15
CA VAL A 33 19.46 5.16 -13.06
C VAL A 33 18.76 3.82 -13.28
N LEU A 34 19.52 2.73 -13.36
CA LEU A 34 18.99 1.36 -13.51
C LEU A 34 18.00 0.99 -12.40
N LEU A 35 18.19 1.48 -11.19
CA LEU A 35 17.32 1.23 -10.03
C LEU A 35 16.21 2.27 -9.91
N TYR A 36 16.58 3.55 -9.93
CA TYR A 36 15.61 4.64 -9.67
C TYR A 36 14.74 4.99 -10.88
N GLY A 37 15.16 4.70 -12.10
CA GLY A 37 14.37 4.92 -13.31
C GLY A 37 13.09 4.05 -13.33
N PRO A 38 13.23 2.71 -13.27
CA PRO A 38 12.08 1.80 -13.20
C PRO A 38 11.22 2.01 -11.96
N SER A 39 11.82 2.24 -10.80
CA SER A 39 11.08 2.53 -9.56
C SER A 39 10.25 3.81 -9.68
N ARG A 40 10.78 4.86 -10.32
CA ARG A 40 10.04 6.07 -10.66
C ARG A 40 8.85 5.76 -11.56
N PHE A 41 9.07 4.99 -12.61
CA PHE A 41 8.02 4.59 -13.54
C PHE A 41 6.86 3.89 -12.81
N ALA A 42 7.15 3.03 -11.82
CA ALA A 42 6.15 2.40 -10.97
C ALA A 42 5.42 3.42 -10.07
N LEU A 43 6.16 4.28 -9.35
CA LEU A 43 5.60 5.26 -8.42
C LEU A 43 4.70 6.31 -9.13
N GLU A 44 5.02 6.62 -10.40
CA GLU A 44 4.21 7.50 -11.26
C GLU A 44 3.00 6.81 -11.90
N SER A 45 2.80 5.50 -11.69
CA SER A 45 1.65 4.77 -12.26
C SER A 45 0.29 5.25 -11.75
N GLY A 46 0.27 6.08 -10.72
CA GLY A 46 -0.94 6.64 -10.14
C GLY A 46 -1.74 5.61 -9.33
N GLY A 47 -3.02 5.91 -9.10
CA GLY A 47 -3.96 5.04 -8.37
C GLY A 47 -4.96 5.84 -7.54
N LYS A 48 -5.93 5.13 -6.97
CA LYS A 48 -6.97 5.72 -6.10
C LYS A 48 -6.46 6.07 -4.70
N ARG A 49 -5.28 5.56 -4.30
CA ARG A 49 -4.67 5.74 -2.97
C ARG A 49 -5.57 5.31 -1.82
N ILE A 50 -6.30 4.21 -1.99
CA ILE A 50 -7.29 3.72 -1.02
C ILE A 50 -6.63 3.36 0.30
N ARG A 51 -5.48 2.67 0.29
CA ARG A 51 -4.77 2.23 1.50
C ARG A 51 -4.27 3.42 2.32
N GLY A 52 -3.68 4.40 1.66
CA GLY A 52 -3.26 5.64 2.29
C GLY A 52 -4.43 6.44 2.86
N ILE A 53 -5.55 6.52 2.14
CA ILE A 53 -6.78 7.18 2.63
C ILE A 53 -7.35 6.43 3.83
N LEU A 54 -7.37 5.10 3.83
CA LEU A 54 -7.82 4.30 4.98
C LEU A 54 -6.96 4.55 6.22
N ALA A 55 -5.65 4.72 6.09
CA ALA A 55 -4.79 5.10 7.22
C ALA A 55 -5.16 6.48 7.79
N ILE A 56 -5.41 7.46 6.92
CA ILE A 56 -5.89 8.78 7.37
C ILE A 56 -7.23 8.67 8.11
N LEU A 57 -8.16 7.86 7.59
CA LEU A 57 -9.47 7.64 8.22
C LEU A 57 -9.31 6.92 9.57
N GLY A 58 -8.50 5.87 9.66
CA GLY A 58 -8.18 5.18 10.90
C GLY A 58 -7.64 6.14 11.97
N TYR A 59 -6.71 7.02 11.61
CA TYR A 59 -6.21 8.06 12.50
C TYR A 59 -7.31 9.02 12.96
N LYS A 60 -8.14 9.47 12.04
CA LYS A 60 -9.22 10.45 12.35
C LYS A 60 -10.33 9.90 13.22
N ILE A 61 -10.61 8.61 13.16
CA ILE A 61 -11.66 7.97 13.96
C ILE A 61 -11.31 8.02 15.44
N VAL A 62 -10.03 7.92 15.79
CA VAL A 62 -9.58 7.80 17.18
C VAL A 62 -8.90 9.06 17.71
N SER A 63 -8.41 9.94 16.83
CA SER A 63 -7.67 11.13 17.22
C SER A 63 -8.46 12.41 16.99
N ASN A 64 -8.53 13.24 18.03
CA ASN A 64 -9.08 14.60 17.93
C ASN A 64 -8.09 15.61 17.34
N LYS A 65 -6.83 15.18 17.06
CA LYS A 65 -5.81 16.03 16.47
C LYS A 65 -6.01 16.17 14.95
N GLY A 66 -5.67 17.31 14.42
CA GLY A 66 -5.66 17.56 12.97
C GLY A 66 -4.69 16.62 12.22
N ILE A 67 -4.98 16.39 10.95
CA ILE A 67 -4.06 15.66 10.06
C ILE A 67 -2.85 16.56 9.80
N ASN A 68 -1.67 16.01 9.98
CA ASN A 68 -0.41 16.68 9.72
C ASN A 68 0.45 15.87 8.73
N ARG A 69 1.61 16.42 8.34
CA ARG A 69 2.51 15.78 7.37
C ARG A 69 2.99 14.39 7.80
N LYS A 70 3.11 14.14 9.12
CA LYS A 70 3.53 12.85 9.66
C LYS A 70 2.56 11.72 9.29
N ILE A 71 1.25 11.99 9.32
CA ILE A 71 0.23 11.01 8.90
C ILE A 71 0.30 10.75 7.39
N PHE A 72 0.60 11.74 6.57
CA PHE A 72 0.78 11.53 5.13
C PHE A 72 2.01 10.67 4.83
N PHE A 73 3.08 10.72 5.62
CA PHE A 73 4.21 9.81 5.49
C PHE A 73 3.79 8.35 5.76
N ALA A 74 3.04 8.08 6.83
CA ALA A 74 2.52 6.74 7.12
C ALA A 74 1.55 6.24 6.02
N SER A 75 0.70 7.14 5.51
CA SER A 75 -0.22 6.83 4.41
C SER A 75 0.53 6.49 3.11
N SER A 76 1.61 7.23 2.83
CA SER A 76 2.46 7.00 1.66
C SER A 76 3.22 5.68 1.78
N ALA A 77 3.66 5.29 2.98
CA ALA A 77 4.31 4.01 3.24
C ALA A 77 3.45 2.82 2.79
N LEU A 78 2.16 2.85 3.11
CA LEU A 78 1.21 1.79 2.74
C LEU A 78 0.97 1.72 1.23
N GLU A 79 0.97 2.85 0.54
CA GLU A 79 0.84 2.90 -0.91
C GLU A 79 2.12 2.42 -1.62
N ILE A 80 3.30 2.75 -1.07
CA ILE A 80 4.59 2.28 -1.60
C ILE A 80 4.70 0.77 -1.37
N LEU A 81 4.32 0.26 -0.18
CA LEU A 81 4.28 -1.18 0.10
C LEU A 81 3.34 -1.91 -0.86
N HIS A 82 2.14 -1.37 -1.10
CA HIS A 82 1.24 -1.95 -2.08
C HIS A 82 1.85 -1.96 -3.49
N LEU A 83 2.58 -0.92 -3.86
CA LEU A 83 3.22 -0.90 -5.17
C LEU A 83 4.33 -1.95 -5.30
N PHE A 84 5.10 -2.20 -4.21
CA PHE A 84 6.02 -3.33 -4.13
C PHE A 84 5.31 -4.65 -4.45
N THR A 85 4.17 -4.94 -3.78
CA THR A 85 3.43 -6.19 -4.04
C THR A 85 3.01 -6.32 -5.50
N LEU A 86 2.55 -5.23 -6.13
CA LEU A 86 2.16 -5.23 -7.53
C LEU A 86 3.33 -5.48 -8.49
N VAL A 87 4.51 -4.92 -8.20
CA VAL A 87 5.71 -5.11 -9.03
C VAL A 87 6.20 -6.56 -8.97
N HIS A 88 6.18 -7.18 -7.77
CA HIS A 88 6.58 -8.57 -7.63
C HIS A 88 5.51 -9.54 -8.18
N ASP A 89 4.22 -9.25 -8.00
CA ASP A 89 3.12 -9.97 -8.65
C ASP A 89 3.32 -10.00 -10.18
N ASP A 90 3.62 -8.85 -10.80
CA ASP A 90 3.84 -8.75 -12.25
C ASP A 90 4.98 -9.66 -12.73
N ILE A 91 6.00 -9.91 -11.90
CA ILE A 91 7.08 -10.86 -12.22
C ILE A 91 6.56 -12.30 -12.13
N MET A 92 5.91 -12.66 -11.01
CA MET A 92 5.43 -14.02 -10.75
C MET A 92 4.34 -14.46 -11.74
N ASP A 93 3.49 -13.53 -12.16
CA ASP A 93 2.39 -13.77 -13.09
C ASP A 93 2.81 -13.58 -14.57
N ASN A 94 4.08 -13.28 -14.84
CA ASN A 94 4.58 -12.94 -16.17
C ASN A 94 3.75 -11.86 -16.88
N ALA A 95 3.19 -10.90 -16.13
CA ALA A 95 2.28 -9.90 -16.63
C ALA A 95 2.99 -8.86 -17.53
N ASP A 96 2.45 -8.66 -18.73
CA ASP A 96 2.99 -7.69 -19.69
C ASP A 96 2.44 -6.27 -19.48
N SER A 97 1.23 -6.15 -18.92
CA SER A 97 0.60 -4.87 -18.69
C SER A 97 -0.19 -4.82 -17.38
N ARG A 98 -0.24 -3.64 -16.77
CA ARG A 98 -1.06 -3.33 -15.59
C ARG A 98 -1.69 -1.95 -15.74
N ARG A 99 -3.02 -1.85 -15.62
CA ARG A 99 -3.79 -0.61 -15.75
C ARG A 99 -3.53 0.12 -17.09
N GLY A 100 -3.39 -0.63 -18.19
CA GLY A 100 -3.17 -0.08 -19.51
C GLY A 100 -1.75 0.45 -19.78
N ARG A 101 -0.79 0.17 -18.89
CA ARG A 101 0.63 0.52 -19.05
C ARG A 101 1.48 -0.76 -19.01
N PRO A 102 2.63 -0.80 -19.71
CA PRO A 102 3.56 -1.93 -19.58
C PRO A 102 4.05 -2.05 -18.13
N THR A 103 4.29 -3.28 -17.67
CA THR A 103 4.93 -3.56 -16.38
C THR A 103 6.42 -3.21 -16.43
N ILE A 104 7.11 -3.13 -15.28
CA ILE A 104 8.57 -2.94 -15.27
C ILE A 104 9.23 -4.12 -15.95
N ARG A 105 8.79 -5.36 -15.66
CA ARG A 105 9.28 -6.59 -16.30
C ARG A 105 9.24 -6.51 -17.83
N LYS A 106 8.14 -6.02 -18.39
CA LYS A 106 7.95 -5.89 -19.83
C LYS A 106 8.78 -4.79 -20.44
N LYS A 107 8.91 -3.65 -19.74
CA LYS A 107 9.57 -2.46 -20.26
C LYS A 107 11.09 -2.53 -20.13
N TRP A 108 11.59 -3.21 -19.11
CA TRP A 108 13.01 -3.48 -18.88
C TRP A 108 13.24 -4.99 -18.87
N ASP A 109 13.26 -5.62 -17.71
CA ASP A 109 13.42 -7.05 -17.51
C ASP A 109 12.98 -7.45 -16.07
N SER A 110 12.96 -8.77 -15.79
CA SER A 110 12.56 -9.31 -14.48
C SER A 110 13.53 -8.96 -13.36
N ASN A 111 14.85 -8.92 -13.62
CA ASN A 111 15.84 -8.58 -12.59
C ASN A 111 15.71 -7.11 -12.18
N THR A 112 15.50 -6.22 -13.16
CA THR A 112 15.23 -4.79 -12.93
C THR A 112 13.94 -4.60 -12.13
N ALA A 113 12.89 -5.38 -12.42
CA ALA A 113 11.65 -5.35 -11.67
C ALA A 113 11.85 -5.84 -10.22
N LEU A 114 12.61 -6.92 -10.02
CA LEU A 114 12.95 -7.45 -8.69
C LEU A 114 13.66 -6.39 -7.85
N LEU A 115 14.76 -5.82 -8.34
CA LEU A 115 15.51 -4.76 -7.66
C LEU A 115 14.64 -3.53 -7.36
N SER A 116 13.73 -3.18 -8.28
CA SER A 116 12.80 -2.06 -8.07
C SER A 116 11.82 -2.35 -6.92
N GLY A 117 11.33 -3.60 -6.83
CA GLY A 117 10.48 -4.03 -5.73
C GLY A 117 11.22 -3.97 -4.39
N ASP A 118 12.45 -4.46 -4.32
CA ASP A 118 13.27 -4.43 -3.11
C ASP A 118 13.51 -2.98 -2.63
N LEU A 119 13.81 -2.06 -3.56
CA LEU A 119 13.90 -0.64 -3.23
C LEU A 119 12.59 -0.10 -2.67
N LEU A 120 11.44 -0.47 -3.25
CA LEU A 120 10.13 0.00 -2.79
C LEU A 120 9.85 -0.44 -1.35
N VAL A 121 10.24 -1.63 -0.92
CA VAL A 121 10.14 -2.05 0.50
C VAL A 121 10.96 -1.11 1.39
N GLY A 122 12.22 -0.86 1.04
CA GLY A 122 13.07 0.08 1.78
C GLY A 122 12.47 1.48 1.87
N LEU A 123 11.96 2.01 0.77
CA LEU A 123 11.29 3.33 0.74
C LEU A 123 9.99 3.35 1.56
N ALA A 124 9.24 2.25 1.60
CA ALA A 124 8.04 2.14 2.42
C ALA A 124 8.37 2.23 3.91
N TYR A 125 9.39 1.50 4.38
CA TYR A 125 9.87 1.62 5.76
C TYR A 125 10.42 3.01 6.06
N GLU A 126 11.23 3.59 5.18
CA GLU A 126 11.74 4.96 5.32
C GLU A 126 10.59 5.96 5.47
N SER A 127 9.52 5.81 4.66
CA SER A 127 8.35 6.67 4.74
C SER A 127 7.63 6.52 6.07
N LEU A 128 7.41 5.27 6.55
CA LEU A 128 6.74 5.04 7.81
C LEU A 128 7.53 5.59 8.99
N MET A 129 8.86 5.43 9.01
CA MET A 129 9.72 5.98 10.05
C MET A 129 9.67 7.51 10.11
N LYS A 130 9.52 8.20 8.97
CA LYS A 130 9.33 9.66 8.91
C LYS A 130 8.01 10.14 9.50
N ALA A 131 7.05 9.25 9.76
CA ALA A 131 5.86 9.61 10.52
C ALA A 131 6.20 10.06 11.94
N ASP A 132 7.23 9.50 12.57
CA ASP A 132 7.83 9.96 13.84
C ASP A 132 6.76 10.44 14.86
N LEU A 133 5.83 9.57 15.18
CA LEU A 133 4.77 9.76 16.18
C LEU A 133 5.04 8.85 17.39
N PRO A 134 4.50 9.15 18.58
CA PRO A 134 4.77 8.37 19.79
C PRO A 134 4.53 6.87 19.65
N GLN A 135 3.56 6.45 18.82
CA GLN A 135 3.21 5.05 18.58
C GLN A 135 3.90 4.44 17.36
N ILE A 136 4.95 5.07 16.83
CA ILE A 136 5.61 4.61 15.59
C ILE A 136 6.14 3.17 15.70
N LYS A 137 6.65 2.76 16.85
CA LYS A 137 7.12 1.39 17.08
C LYS A 137 5.99 0.36 16.88
N ASN A 138 4.82 0.62 17.43
CA ASN A 138 3.65 -0.26 17.29
C ASN A 138 3.11 -0.27 15.85
N ALA A 139 3.17 0.89 15.17
CA ALA A 139 2.82 0.98 13.75
C ALA A 139 3.79 0.21 12.86
N LEU A 140 5.10 0.22 13.15
CA LEU A 140 6.11 -0.58 12.45
C LEU A 140 5.90 -2.09 12.66
N ILE A 141 5.55 -2.52 13.87
CA ILE A 141 5.22 -3.92 14.17
C ILE A 141 4.03 -4.38 13.32
N GLU A 142 2.96 -3.57 13.29
CA GLU A 142 1.77 -3.88 12.49
C GLU A 142 2.07 -3.88 10.99
N PHE A 143 2.87 -2.95 10.51
CA PHE A 143 3.29 -2.85 9.11
C PHE A 143 4.11 -4.06 8.67
N ASN A 144 5.09 -4.47 9.50
CA ASN A 144 5.91 -5.65 9.23
C ASN A 144 5.08 -6.94 9.23
N LYS A 145 4.14 -7.06 10.19
CA LYS A 145 3.20 -8.18 10.22
C LYS A 145 2.35 -8.24 8.96
N ALA A 146 1.87 -7.10 8.47
CA ALA A 146 1.11 -7.02 7.23
C ALA A 146 1.94 -7.46 6.02
N LEU A 147 3.20 -7.01 5.93
CA LEU A 147 4.11 -7.42 4.86
C LEU A 147 4.30 -8.94 4.83
N ILE A 148 4.59 -9.55 5.99
CA ILE A 148 4.77 -11.00 6.11
C ILE A 148 3.50 -11.74 5.65
N GLU A 149 2.34 -11.36 6.19
CA GLU A 149 1.07 -12.02 5.85
C GLU A 149 0.68 -11.86 4.37
N VAL A 150 1.02 -10.73 3.73
CA VAL A 150 0.80 -10.54 2.29
C VAL A 150 1.71 -11.47 1.48
N CYS A 151 2.98 -11.62 1.87
CA CYS A 151 3.88 -12.58 1.22
C CYS A 151 3.39 -14.04 1.37
N GLU A 152 2.91 -14.41 2.57
CA GLU A 152 2.28 -15.72 2.79
C GLU A 152 1.04 -15.90 1.89
N GLY A 153 0.21 -14.85 1.74
CA GLY A 153 -0.97 -14.88 0.87
C GLY A 153 -0.59 -15.08 -0.59
N GLN A 154 0.48 -14.45 -1.07
CA GLN A 154 1.00 -14.66 -2.42
C GLN A 154 1.59 -16.06 -2.62
N ALA A 155 2.25 -16.62 -1.61
CA ALA A 155 2.74 -17.98 -1.66
C ALA A 155 1.59 -19.00 -1.76
N TYR A 156 0.53 -18.84 -0.97
CA TYR A 156 -0.68 -19.66 -1.11
C TYR A 156 -1.34 -19.54 -2.48
N ASP A 157 -1.39 -18.34 -3.05
CA ASP A 157 -1.95 -18.14 -4.38
C ASP A 157 -1.17 -18.97 -5.42
N LYS A 158 0.16 -18.96 -5.36
CA LYS A 158 1.02 -19.78 -6.23
C LYS A 158 0.89 -21.29 -5.97
N GLU A 159 0.81 -21.71 -4.70
CA GLU A 159 0.57 -23.12 -4.38
C GLU A 159 -0.79 -23.61 -4.90
N PHE A 160 -1.81 -22.73 -4.93
CA PHE A 160 -3.14 -23.09 -5.38
C PHE A 160 -3.25 -23.22 -6.91
N GLU A 161 -2.35 -22.59 -7.67
CA GLU A 161 -2.26 -22.79 -9.13
C GLU A 161 -1.89 -24.24 -9.50
N GLU A 162 -1.20 -24.97 -8.59
CA GLU A 162 -0.76 -26.36 -8.78
C GLU A 162 -1.74 -27.39 -8.19
N LYS A 163 -2.80 -26.96 -7.49
CA LYS A 163 -3.79 -27.84 -6.87
C LYS A 163 -4.95 -28.15 -7.79
N ASP A 164 -5.35 -29.41 -7.89
CA ASP A 164 -6.56 -29.82 -8.61
C ASP A 164 -7.84 -29.22 -8.01
N THR A 165 -7.87 -29.02 -6.69
CA THR A 165 -9.02 -28.47 -5.98
C THR A 165 -8.57 -27.58 -4.81
N VAL A 166 -9.26 -26.45 -4.63
CA VAL A 166 -9.08 -25.53 -3.51
C VAL A 166 -10.45 -25.34 -2.84
N SER A 167 -10.52 -25.57 -1.54
CA SER A 167 -11.75 -25.33 -0.78
C SER A 167 -12.04 -23.84 -0.63
N ILE A 168 -13.32 -23.48 -0.45
CA ILE A 168 -13.74 -22.08 -0.21
C ILE A 168 -12.99 -21.47 1.00
N LYS A 169 -12.75 -22.25 2.05
CA LYS A 169 -12.03 -21.79 3.24
C LYS A 169 -10.56 -21.46 2.95
N GLU A 170 -9.88 -22.30 2.17
CA GLU A 170 -8.50 -22.05 1.74
C GLU A 170 -8.42 -20.79 0.87
N TYR A 171 -9.33 -20.68 -0.10
CA TYR A 171 -9.40 -19.50 -0.97
C TYR A 171 -9.68 -18.22 -0.17
N GLU A 172 -10.66 -18.23 0.74
CA GLU A 172 -10.93 -17.08 1.62
C GLU A 172 -9.73 -16.70 2.49
N MET A 173 -9.00 -17.68 3.01
CA MET A 173 -7.79 -17.44 3.80
C MET A 173 -6.69 -16.80 2.95
N MET A 174 -6.46 -17.31 1.74
CA MET A 174 -5.48 -16.77 0.80
C MET A 174 -5.83 -15.33 0.42
N ILE A 175 -7.07 -15.04 0.00
CA ILE A 175 -7.51 -13.68 -0.35
C ILE A 175 -7.42 -12.73 0.84
N GLN A 176 -7.77 -13.20 2.05
CA GLN A 176 -7.64 -12.36 3.26
C GLN A 176 -6.17 -11.99 3.50
N LYS A 177 -5.22 -12.90 3.30
CA LYS A 177 -3.79 -12.62 3.43
C LYS A 177 -3.27 -11.75 2.28
N LYS A 178 -3.48 -12.16 1.04
CA LYS A 178 -2.96 -11.50 -0.17
C LYS A 178 -3.50 -10.06 -0.32
N THR A 179 -4.79 -9.86 -0.10
CA THR A 179 -5.48 -8.59 -0.39
C THR A 179 -6.04 -7.91 0.86
N GLY A 180 -6.79 -8.65 1.68
CA GLY A 180 -7.52 -8.11 2.83
C GLY A 180 -6.60 -7.58 3.92
N ARG A 181 -5.47 -8.24 4.13
CA ARG A 181 -4.54 -7.90 5.22
C ARG A 181 -3.99 -6.48 5.13
N LEU A 182 -3.59 -6.04 3.94
CA LEU A 182 -3.05 -4.69 3.78
C LEU A 182 -4.15 -3.60 3.92
N ILE A 183 -5.39 -3.93 3.58
CA ILE A 183 -6.56 -3.04 3.81
C ILE A 183 -6.83 -2.91 5.31
N GLU A 184 -6.87 -4.02 6.04
CA GLU A 184 -7.02 -4.04 7.50
C GLU A 184 -5.90 -3.23 8.19
N SER A 185 -4.64 -3.51 7.85
CA SER A 185 -3.48 -2.83 8.44
C SER A 185 -3.45 -1.34 8.12
N SER A 186 -3.99 -0.93 6.98
CA SER A 186 -4.09 0.49 6.67
C SER A 186 -4.93 1.24 7.70
N LEU A 187 -6.09 0.71 8.07
CA LEU A 187 -6.92 1.28 9.14
C LEU A 187 -6.21 1.21 10.50
N LEU A 188 -5.62 0.06 10.81
CA LEU A 188 -4.97 -0.17 12.11
C LEU A 188 -3.76 0.74 12.31
N ILE A 189 -2.89 0.90 11.32
CA ILE A 189 -1.70 1.76 11.41
C ILE A 189 -2.13 3.21 11.67
N GLY A 190 -3.13 3.70 10.94
CA GLY A 190 -3.68 5.03 11.20
C GLY A 190 -4.20 5.18 12.64
N ALA A 191 -4.98 4.21 13.12
CA ALA A 191 -5.53 4.20 14.46
C ALA A 191 -4.45 4.09 15.55
N ILE A 192 -3.45 3.23 15.35
CA ILE A 192 -2.30 3.10 16.26
C ILE A 192 -1.58 4.44 16.39
N LEU A 193 -1.28 5.09 15.28
CA LEU A 193 -0.64 6.42 15.29
C LEU A 193 -1.53 7.50 15.91
N GLY A 194 -2.85 7.31 15.90
CA GLY A 194 -3.84 8.13 16.58
C GLY A 194 -3.98 7.84 18.08
N ASN A 195 -3.23 6.85 18.62
CA ASN A 195 -3.28 6.38 20.00
C ASN A 195 -4.61 5.69 20.36
N ALA A 196 -5.11 4.84 19.47
CA ALA A 196 -6.32 4.05 19.65
C ALA A 196 -6.24 3.12 20.88
N LYS A 197 -7.36 2.97 21.57
CA LYS A 197 -7.52 1.99 22.66
C LYS A 197 -7.68 0.58 22.10
N PRO A 198 -7.38 -0.48 22.86
CA PRO A 198 -7.50 -1.87 22.40
C PRO A 198 -8.88 -2.22 21.83
N LYS A 199 -9.97 -1.69 22.42
CA LYS A 199 -11.35 -1.91 21.94
C LYS A 199 -11.57 -1.29 20.55
N GLU A 200 -11.01 -0.12 20.31
CA GLU A 200 -11.09 0.59 19.00
C GLU A 200 -10.30 -0.16 17.94
N LEU A 201 -9.09 -0.62 18.27
CA LEU A 201 -8.27 -1.44 17.36
C LEU A 201 -8.99 -2.74 16.97
N LYS A 202 -9.64 -3.42 17.96
CA LYS A 202 -10.41 -4.64 17.68
C LYS A 202 -11.60 -4.37 16.74
N ALA A 203 -12.30 -3.26 16.93
CA ALA A 203 -13.43 -2.87 16.06
C ALA A 203 -12.95 -2.53 14.65
N LEU A 204 -11.87 -1.76 14.51
CA LEU A 204 -11.30 -1.38 13.23
C LEU A 204 -10.68 -2.57 12.47
N SER A 205 -10.05 -3.52 13.19
CA SER A 205 -9.59 -4.78 12.61
C SER A 205 -10.74 -5.57 11.99
N ARG A 206 -11.84 -5.75 12.76
CA ARG A 206 -13.03 -6.44 12.24
C ARG A 206 -13.59 -5.76 10.99
N TYR A 207 -13.71 -4.44 11.02
CA TYR A 207 -14.19 -3.64 9.90
C TYR A 207 -13.27 -3.74 8.68
N GLY A 208 -11.96 -3.61 8.90
CA GLY A 208 -10.94 -3.75 7.84
C GLY A 208 -10.96 -5.12 7.17
N LYS A 209 -11.12 -6.20 7.95
CA LYS A 209 -11.30 -7.56 7.42
C LYS A 209 -12.55 -7.68 6.54
N MET A 210 -13.68 -7.10 6.97
CA MET A 210 -14.91 -7.13 6.17
C MET A 210 -14.76 -6.38 4.85
N ILE A 211 -14.13 -5.21 4.85
CA ILE A 211 -13.83 -4.47 3.61
C ILE A 211 -12.89 -5.29 2.73
N GLY A 212 -11.83 -5.85 3.30
CA GLY A 212 -10.84 -6.65 2.56
C GLY A 212 -11.43 -7.88 1.88
N ARG A 213 -12.48 -8.47 2.46
CA ARG A 213 -13.22 -9.60 1.85
C ARG A 213 -14.18 -9.14 0.74
N ALA A 214 -14.68 -7.93 0.81
CA ALA A 214 -15.59 -7.37 -0.20
C ALA A 214 -14.86 -6.75 -1.39
N PHE A 215 -13.57 -6.45 -1.25
CA PHE A 215 -12.73 -5.81 -2.26
C PHE A 215 -12.21 -6.80 -3.30
#